data_01601ffa22c44f5c436f4b7e5ff292ae
#
_entry.id   01601ffa22c44f5c436f4b7e5ff292ae
#
_cell.length_a   1.000
_cell.length_b   1.000
_cell.length_c   1.000
_cell.angle_alpha   90.00
_cell.angle_beta   90.00
_cell.angle_gamma   90.00
#
_symmetry.space_group_name_H-M   'P 1'
#
loop_
_entity.id
_entity.type
_entity.pdbx_description
1 polymer ?
#
loop_
_entity_poly.entity_id
_entity_poly.type
_entity_poly.pdbx_seq_one_letter_code
_entity_poly.pdbx_strand_id
1 'polypeptide(L)'
;MPYLITDDVSSKPDHRSLDVPWQSVGAKCVVTLAAKLMLAVLPPQTSFFKLQVRDDKLGEQFSPEIRSELDLSFSKMERMIMDYIAASNDRVAIHQALKHLIVGGNALIHMSKDGLKTFPLNRFVVNRDGNGNVLEIVTKELISRKVLDVELPEPQPNRVVDETGSEKDDVEIYTCIKLDKSTGRWIWYQEAFDKVIPNTRSTAPKNASPWLVLRFNTCDGEDYGRGRVEEFLGDLKSLDGLSQSLIEGAAAASKVVFLVSPSSTT
;
A
#
# COMPACT_ATOMS: atom_id res chain seq x y z
N MET A 1 5.27 9.58 -11.36
CA MET A 1 5.62 8.38 -10.54
C MET A 1 6.87 8.67 -9.75
N PRO A 2 6.94 8.35 -8.46
CA PRO A 2 8.17 8.55 -7.71
C PRO A 2 9.32 7.76 -8.34
N TYR A 3 10.45 8.40 -8.54
CA TYR A 3 11.65 7.82 -9.18
C TYR A 3 12.28 6.63 -8.42
N LEU A 4 11.78 6.33 -7.22
CA LEU A 4 12.19 5.17 -6.41
C LEU A 4 11.61 3.83 -6.89
N ILE A 5 10.63 3.87 -7.78
CA ILE A 5 9.93 2.68 -8.25
C ILE A 5 10.34 2.45 -9.70
N THR A 6 10.99 1.33 -9.95
CA THR A 6 11.37 0.95 -11.31
C THR A 6 10.14 0.51 -12.10
N ASP A 7 10.04 0.94 -13.36
CA ASP A 7 8.95 0.60 -14.28
C ASP A 7 8.93 -0.88 -14.67
N ASP A 8 9.92 -1.63 -14.25
CA ASP A 8 10.10 -3.02 -14.59
C ASP A 8 9.14 -3.89 -13.75
N VAL A 9 7.90 -3.82 -14.15
CA VAL A 9 6.81 -4.67 -13.64
C VAL A 9 6.83 -5.97 -14.43
N SER A 10 7.89 -6.75 -14.28
CA SER A 10 7.79 -8.16 -14.62
C SER A 10 6.73 -8.75 -13.68
N SER A 11 5.79 -9.44 -14.25
CA SER A 11 4.58 -9.96 -13.63
C SER A 11 4.81 -10.97 -12.50
N LYS A 12 6.03 -11.37 -12.23
CA LYS A 12 6.39 -12.15 -11.04
C LYS A 12 7.08 -11.25 -10.04
N PRO A 13 6.82 -11.42 -8.73
CA PRO A 13 7.79 -11.07 -7.71
C PRO A 13 8.96 -12.05 -7.87
N ASP A 14 9.66 -11.97 -9.00
CA ASP A 14 10.93 -12.62 -9.11
C ASP A 14 11.74 -12.13 -7.93
N HIS A 15 12.37 -13.08 -7.26
CA HIS A 15 13.37 -12.82 -6.24
C HIS A 15 14.54 -12.12 -6.93
N ARG A 16 14.32 -10.86 -7.36
CA ARG A 16 15.41 -9.99 -7.76
C ARG A 16 16.32 -9.93 -6.56
N SER A 17 17.53 -10.32 -6.73
CA SER A 17 18.59 -10.03 -5.77
C SER A 17 18.70 -8.52 -5.69
N LEU A 18 17.92 -7.90 -4.79
CA LEU A 18 18.11 -6.50 -4.44
C LEU A 18 19.51 -6.40 -3.85
N ASP A 19 20.24 -5.34 -4.23
CA ASP A 19 21.53 -5.05 -3.62
C ASP A 19 21.35 -5.02 -2.11
N VAL A 20 22.15 -5.82 -1.41
CA VAL A 20 22.09 -5.87 0.05
C VAL A 20 22.75 -4.61 0.59
N PRO A 21 22.03 -3.75 1.30
CA PRO A 21 22.61 -2.54 1.85
C PRO A 21 23.63 -2.85 2.96
N TRP A 22 24.68 -2.04 3.05
CA TRP A 22 25.75 -2.19 4.05
C TRP A 22 25.31 -1.79 5.46
N GLN A 23 24.14 -1.19 5.59
CA GLN A 23 23.57 -0.77 6.87
C GLN A 23 22.06 -0.93 6.89
N SER A 24 21.45 -1.00 8.07
CA SER A 24 20.01 -1.23 8.26
C SER A 24 19.27 -0.09 8.98
N VAL A 25 19.90 1.07 9.13
CA VAL A 25 19.33 2.21 9.88
C VAL A 25 18.02 2.67 9.27
N GLY A 26 17.97 2.83 7.94
CA GLY A 26 16.75 3.23 7.23
C GLY A 26 15.59 2.27 7.47
N ALA A 27 15.82 0.96 7.37
CA ALA A 27 14.80 -0.05 7.61
C ALA A 27 14.29 -0.02 9.07
N LYS A 28 15.19 0.13 10.06
CA LYS A 28 14.82 0.27 11.47
C LYS A 28 13.98 1.54 11.72
N CYS A 29 14.35 2.66 11.10
CA CYS A 29 13.58 3.91 11.18
C CYS A 29 12.16 3.75 10.63
N VAL A 30 12.00 3.10 9.48
CA VAL A 30 10.67 2.84 8.87
C VAL A 30 9.81 1.99 9.80
N VAL A 31 10.35 0.89 10.33
CA VAL A 31 9.62 0.00 11.25
C VAL A 31 9.21 0.73 12.53
N THR A 32 10.14 1.49 13.13
CA THR A 32 9.87 2.24 14.37
C THR A 32 8.82 3.32 14.15
N LEU A 33 8.93 4.07 13.05
CA LEU A 33 7.98 5.14 12.73
C LEU A 33 6.59 4.56 12.42
N ALA A 34 6.52 3.49 11.63
CA ALA A 34 5.25 2.81 11.33
C ALA A 34 4.56 2.28 12.60
N ALA A 35 5.33 1.71 13.54
CA ALA A 35 4.80 1.25 14.82
C ALA A 35 4.26 2.40 15.69
N LYS A 36 4.98 3.51 15.76
CA LYS A 36 4.53 4.71 16.48
C LYS A 36 3.27 5.32 15.87
N LEU A 37 3.23 5.44 14.53
CA LEU A 37 2.04 5.93 13.83
C LEU A 37 0.84 4.99 14.03
N MET A 38 1.07 3.66 14.01
CA MET A 38 0.02 2.69 14.28
C MET A 38 -0.58 2.85 15.66
N LEU A 39 0.23 3.07 16.69
CA LEU A 39 -0.26 3.33 18.04
C LEU A 39 -1.03 4.65 18.17
N ALA A 40 -0.64 5.65 17.38
CA ALA A 40 -1.32 6.95 17.38
C ALA A 40 -2.66 6.91 16.64
N VAL A 41 -2.73 6.18 15.50
CA VAL A 41 -3.93 6.12 14.64
C VAL A 41 -4.94 5.10 15.17
N LEU A 42 -4.45 3.94 15.63
CA LEU A 42 -5.27 2.82 16.11
C LEU A 42 -4.78 2.34 17.49
N PRO A 43 -5.01 3.09 18.55
CA PRO A 43 -4.64 2.66 19.89
C PRO A 43 -5.35 1.35 20.26
N PRO A 44 -4.65 0.38 20.89
CA PRO A 44 -5.23 -0.96 21.11
C PRO A 44 -6.31 -1.01 22.19
N GLN A 45 -6.33 -0.06 23.12
CA GLN A 45 -7.18 -0.13 24.32
C GLN A 45 -8.19 1.00 24.42
N THR A 46 -8.12 2.01 23.56
CA THR A 46 -9.01 3.16 23.59
C THR A 46 -9.69 3.33 22.23
N SER A 47 -10.95 3.74 22.24
CA SER A 47 -11.63 4.09 20.99
C SER A 47 -10.95 5.30 20.36
N PHE A 48 -10.63 5.20 19.08
CA PHE A 48 -10.04 6.28 18.28
C PHE A 48 -11.11 7.14 17.58
N PHE A 49 -12.38 6.79 17.73
CA PHE A 49 -13.52 7.51 17.19
C PHE A 49 -14.66 7.54 18.20
N LYS A 50 -15.57 8.48 18.03
CA LYS A 50 -16.78 8.60 18.84
C LYS A 50 -17.98 8.80 17.92
N LEU A 51 -19.04 8.03 18.16
CA LEU A 51 -20.32 8.19 17.47
C LEU A 51 -21.16 9.22 18.20
N GLN A 52 -21.63 10.23 17.48
CA GLN A 52 -22.48 11.28 18.04
C GLN A 52 -23.55 11.66 17.02
N VAL A 53 -24.73 11.96 17.49
CA VAL A 53 -25.75 12.62 16.66
C VAL A 53 -25.49 14.12 16.71
N ARG A 54 -25.56 14.78 15.58
CA ARG A 54 -25.40 16.25 15.50
C ARG A 54 -26.60 16.92 16.16
N ASP A 55 -26.32 17.86 17.04
CA ASP A 55 -27.35 18.59 17.81
C ASP A 55 -28.37 19.36 16.93
N ASP A 56 -27.92 19.76 15.70
CA ASP A 56 -28.79 20.41 14.72
C ASP A 56 -29.92 19.50 14.18
N LYS A 57 -29.75 18.17 14.27
CA LYS A 57 -30.76 17.18 13.88
C LYS A 57 -31.59 16.64 15.03
N LEU A 58 -31.11 16.82 16.24
CA LEU A 58 -31.77 16.45 17.47
C LEU A 58 -32.66 17.63 17.95
N GLY A 59 -33.55 18.18 17.22
CA GLY A 59 -34.38 19.30 17.66
C GLY A 59 -34.74 19.29 19.17
N GLU A 60 -35.23 20.36 19.72
CA GLU A 60 -35.60 20.55 21.15
C GLU A 60 -36.58 19.49 21.72
N GLN A 61 -37.03 18.53 20.87
CA GLN A 61 -38.04 17.53 21.20
C GLN A 61 -37.52 16.27 21.90
N PHE A 62 -36.19 16.09 22.00
CA PHE A 62 -35.65 14.88 22.65
C PHE A 62 -35.42 15.11 24.13
N SER A 63 -36.11 14.32 24.96
CA SER A 63 -35.92 14.34 26.41
C SER A 63 -34.46 13.93 26.78
N PRO A 64 -33.94 14.42 27.92
CA PRO A 64 -32.60 14.03 28.39
C PRO A 64 -32.42 12.51 28.55
N GLU A 65 -33.50 11.80 28.84
CA GLU A 65 -33.50 10.34 28.98
C GLU A 65 -33.21 9.63 27.65
N ILE A 66 -33.86 10.06 26.54
CA ILE A 66 -33.64 9.52 25.20
C ILE A 66 -32.20 9.80 24.73
N ARG A 67 -31.65 10.98 25.07
CA ARG A 67 -30.23 11.29 24.75
C ARG A 67 -29.29 10.33 25.46
N SER A 68 -29.53 10.04 26.74
CA SER A 68 -28.71 9.10 27.51
C SER A 68 -28.80 7.68 26.97
N GLU A 69 -29.97 7.22 26.54
CA GLU A 69 -30.11 5.91 25.89
C GLU A 69 -29.39 5.82 24.54
N LEU A 70 -29.45 6.89 23.74
CA LEU A 70 -28.71 6.98 22.46
C LEU A 70 -27.20 6.93 22.69
N ASP A 71 -26.67 7.71 23.63
CA ASP A 71 -25.24 7.72 23.94
C ASP A 71 -24.76 6.35 24.46
N LEU A 72 -25.59 5.68 25.27
CA LEU A 72 -25.30 4.31 25.71
C LEU A 72 -25.26 3.32 24.52
N SER A 73 -26.20 3.45 23.59
CA SER A 73 -26.27 2.63 22.39
C SER A 73 -25.08 2.86 21.48
N PHE A 74 -24.67 4.12 21.29
CA PHE A 74 -23.47 4.45 20.51
C PHE A 74 -22.20 3.91 21.17
N SER A 75 -22.07 4.03 22.48
CA SER A 75 -20.92 3.48 23.21
C SER A 75 -20.83 1.95 23.08
N LYS A 76 -21.97 1.24 23.01
CA LYS A 76 -21.99 -0.20 22.72
C LYS A 76 -21.55 -0.48 21.29
N MET A 77 -22.02 0.28 20.29
CA MET A 77 -21.61 0.15 18.91
C MET A 77 -20.11 0.42 18.72
N GLU A 78 -19.58 1.48 19.34
CA GLU A 78 -18.15 1.78 19.34
C GLU A 78 -17.32 0.61 19.84
N ARG A 79 -17.74 0.01 20.97
CA ARG A 79 -17.06 -1.17 21.51
C ARG A 79 -17.11 -2.36 20.58
N MET A 80 -18.28 -2.66 20.00
CA MET A 80 -18.41 -3.76 19.02
C MET A 80 -17.53 -3.55 17.80
N ILE A 81 -17.42 -2.34 17.28
CA ILE A 81 -16.54 -2.01 16.16
C ILE A 81 -15.07 -2.20 16.57
N MET A 82 -14.68 -1.75 17.76
CA MET A 82 -13.32 -1.93 18.26
C MET A 82 -12.96 -3.42 18.44
N ASP A 83 -13.88 -4.21 18.96
CA ASP A 83 -13.71 -5.66 19.10
C ASP A 83 -13.58 -6.35 17.75
N TYR A 84 -14.37 -5.93 16.75
CA TYR A 84 -14.26 -6.43 15.39
C TYR A 84 -12.89 -6.10 14.76
N ILE A 85 -12.42 -4.85 14.88
CA ILE A 85 -11.11 -4.44 14.37
C ILE A 85 -9.98 -5.19 15.10
N ALA A 86 -10.15 -5.47 16.40
CA ALA A 86 -9.16 -6.23 17.15
C ALA A 86 -9.09 -7.71 16.74
N ALA A 87 -10.22 -8.30 16.34
CA ALA A 87 -10.31 -9.69 15.89
C ALA A 87 -9.89 -9.87 14.42
N SER A 88 -9.97 -8.80 13.61
CA SER A 88 -9.63 -8.83 12.19
C SER A 88 -8.13 -8.65 11.94
N ASN A 89 -7.69 -8.97 10.71
CA ASN A 89 -6.35 -8.68 10.23
C ASN A 89 -6.15 -7.22 9.78
N ASP A 90 -7.14 -6.36 9.99
CA ASP A 90 -7.13 -4.97 9.49
C ASP A 90 -5.98 -4.16 10.06
N ARG A 91 -5.62 -4.41 11.33
CA ARG A 91 -4.45 -3.77 11.95
C ARG A 91 -3.14 -4.08 11.22
N VAL A 92 -2.98 -5.30 10.73
CA VAL A 92 -1.80 -5.71 9.94
C VAL A 92 -1.79 -5.00 8.59
N ALA A 93 -2.94 -4.95 7.92
CA ALA A 93 -3.08 -4.25 6.64
C ALA A 93 -2.79 -2.75 6.76
N ILE A 94 -3.29 -2.08 7.80
CA ILE A 94 -3.03 -0.67 8.07
C ILE A 94 -1.54 -0.44 8.40
N HIS A 95 -0.92 -1.30 9.22
CA HIS A 95 0.51 -1.21 9.51
C HIS A 95 1.36 -1.34 8.24
N GLN A 96 0.97 -2.22 7.33
CA GLN A 96 1.61 -2.36 6.03
C GLN A 96 1.41 -1.10 5.16
N ALA A 97 0.19 -0.55 5.13
CA ALA A 97 -0.10 0.70 4.43
C ALA A 97 0.76 1.86 4.97
N LEU A 98 0.93 1.96 6.28
CA LEU A 98 1.80 2.97 6.90
C LEU A 98 3.26 2.83 6.46
N LYS A 99 3.79 1.61 6.33
CA LYS A 99 5.14 1.39 5.78
C LYS A 99 5.24 1.87 4.33
N HIS A 100 4.25 1.54 3.50
CA HIS A 100 4.21 2.02 2.11
C HIS A 100 4.14 3.54 2.03
N LEU A 101 3.35 4.18 2.90
CA LEU A 101 3.27 5.65 2.99
C LEU A 101 4.60 6.28 3.40
N ILE A 102 5.29 5.74 4.38
CA ILE A 102 6.60 6.28 4.83
C ILE A 102 7.65 6.15 3.73
N VAL A 103 7.68 5.01 3.03
CA VAL A 103 8.71 4.74 2.02
C VAL A 103 8.38 5.41 0.70
N GLY A 104 7.24 5.06 0.10
CA GLY A 104 6.87 5.50 -1.25
C GLY A 104 5.89 6.69 -1.28
N GLY A 105 5.47 7.19 -0.13
CA GLY A 105 4.55 8.33 -0.04
C GLY A 105 3.11 8.02 -0.44
N ASN A 106 2.80 6.80 -0.88
CA ASN A 106 1.50 6.43 -1.40
C ASN A 106 1.11 5.02 -0.96
N ALA A 107 -0.16 4.84 -0.65
CA ALA A 107 -0.75 3.53 -0.41
C ALA A 107 -2.23 3.54 -0.84
N LEU A 108 -2.70 2.44 -1.39
CA LEU A 108 -4.11 2.23 -1.66
C LEU A 108 -4.64 1.16 -0.72
N ILE A 109 -5.75 1.46 -0.06
CA ILE A 109 -6.48 0.52 0.79
C ILE A 109 -7.82 0.24 0.14
N HIS A 110 -8.15 -1.03 0.00
CA HIS A 110 -9.47 -1.50 -0.40
C HIS A 110 -10.18 -2.15 0.79
N MET A 111 -11.35 -1.66 1.09
CA MET A 111 -12.25 -2.26 2.09
C MET A 111 -13.13 -3.30 1.42
N SER A 112 -12.77 -4.57 1.57
CA SER A 112 -13.56 -5.70 1.09
C SER A 112 -14.44 -6.27 2.22
N LYS A 113 -15.30 -7.23 1.88
CA LYS A 113 -16.09 -7.96 2.88
C LYS A 113 -15.21 -8.82 3.80
N ASP A 114 -14.06 -9.24 3.30
CA ASP A 114 -13.11 -10.12 4.00
C ASP A 114 -12.06 -9.35 4.82
N GLY A 115 -12.15 -8.00 4.84
CA GLY A 115 -11.24 -7.12 5.55
C GLY A 115 -10.51 -6.13 4.65
N LEU A 116 -9.50 -5.47 5.21
CA LEU A 116 -8.70 -4.48 4.49
C LEU A 116 -7.59 -5.13 3.67
N LYS A 117 -7.49 -4.72 2.42
CA LYS A 117 -6.40 -5.10 1.51
C LYS A 117 -5.59 -3.88 1.14
N THR A 118 -4.27 -3.97 1.26
CA THR A 118 -3.34 -2.87 0.95
C THR A 118 -2.60 -3.17 -0.35
N PHE A 119 -2.55 -2.17 -1.23
CA PHE A 119 -1.81 -2.22 -2.49
C PHE A 119 -0.60 -1.30 -2.40
N PRO A 120 0.61 -1.81 -2.72
CA PRO A 120 1.80 -1.00 -2.86
C PRO A 120 1.74 -0.16 -4.14
N LEU A 121 2.54 0.92 -4.20
CA LEU A 121 2.52 1.88 -5.29
C LEU A 121 2.81 1.28 -6.68
N ASN A 122 3.56 0.18 -6.76
CA ASN A 122 3.84 -0.53 -8.01
C ASN A 122 2.65 -1.35 -8.55
N ARG A 123 1.53 -1.42 -7.81
CA ARG A 123 0.34 -2.19 -8.18
C ARG A 123 -0.90 -1.33 -8.40
N PHE A 124 -0.79 -0.02 -8.35
CA PHE A 124 -1.89 0.85 -8.70
C PHE A 124 -1.42 2.14 -9.35
N VAL A 125 -2.29 2.71 -10.14
CA VAL A 125 -2.16 4.05 -10.69
C VAL A 125 -3.39 4.86 -10.33
N VAL A 126 -3.21 6.16 -10.15
CA VAL A 126 -4.27 7.08 -9.77
C VAL A 126 -4.21 8.32 -10.63
N ASN A 127 -5.38 8.84 -10.98
CA ASN A 127 -5.56 10.13 -11.63
C ASN A 127 -6.40 11.04 -10.71
N ARG A 128 -5.99 12.30 -10.56
CA ARG A 128 -6.63 13.28 -9.69
C ARG A 128 -6.99 14.54 -10.48
N ASP A 129 -7.92 15.30 -9.92
CA ASP A 129 -8.19 16.65 -10.42
C ASP A 129 -7.20 17.67 -9.82
N GLY A 130 -7.25 18.91 -10.30
CA GLY A 130 -6.41 20.01 -9.80
C GLY A 130 -6.60 20.33 -8.30
N ASN A 131 -7.66 19.87 -7.69
CA ASN A 131 -7.92 19.99 -6.24
C ASN A 131 -7.43 18.77 -5.45
N GLY A 132 -6.82 17.79 -6.12
CA GLY A 132 -6.33 16.56 -5.50
C GLY A 132 -7.39 15.48 -5.25
N ASN A 133 -8.65 15.66 -5.71
CA ASN A 133 -9.67 14.64 -5.61
C ASN A 133 -9.38 13.50 -6.59
N VAL A 134 -9.59 12.27 -6.15
CA VAL A 134 -9.41 11.10 -6.99
C VAL A 134 -10.53 11.01 -8.02
N LEU A 135 -10.16 10.85 -9.29
CA LEU A 135 -11.07 10.68 -10.42
C LEU A 135 -11.11 9.23 -10.89
N GLU A 136 -9.94 8.60 -10.96
CA GLU A 136 -9.79 7.25 -11.48
C GLU A 136 -8.65 6.52 -10.77
N ILE A 137 -8.84 5.23 -10.55
CA ILE A 137 -7.84 4.32 -9.98
C ILE A 137 -7.83 3.07 -10.84
N VAL A 138 -6.66 2.55 -11.15
CA VAL A 138 -6.51 1.21 -11.75
C VAL A 138 -5.56 0.41 -10.89
N THR A 139 -5.96 -0.79 -10.50
CA THR A 139 -5.11 -1.73 -9.77
C THR A 139 -4.75 -2.91 -10.63
N LYS A 140 -3.55 -3.46 -10.42
CA LYS A 140 -3.05 -4.67 -11.06
C LYS A 140 -2.82 -5.76 -10.03
N GLU A 141 -3.40 -6.92 -10.23
CA GLU A 141 -3.23 -8.11 -9.39
C GLU A 141 -2.88 -9.33 -10.22
N LEU A 142 -2.02 -10.18 -9.65
CA LEU A 142 -1.72 -11.49 -10.20
C LEU A 142 -2.46 -12.53 -9.38
N ILE A 143 -3.35 -13.26 -10.02
CA ILE A 143 -4.17 -14.26 -9.36
C ILE A 143 -4.06 -15.58 -10.13
N SER A 144 -3.84 -16.67 -9.39
CA SER A 144 -3.83 -18.00 -10.02
C SER A 144 -5.21 -18.36 -10.56
N ARG A 145 -5.26 -18.93 -11.76
CA ARG A 145 -6.51 -19.40 -12.39
C ARG A 145 -7.28 -20.38 -11.50
N LYS A 146 -6.57 -21.16 -10.69
CA LYS A 146 -7.18 -22.16 -9.80
C LYS A 146 -8.01 -21.56 -8.67
N VAL A 147 -7.73 -20.29 -8.33
CA VAL A 147 -8.41 -19.55 -7.24
C VAL A 147 -9.57 -18.70 -7.77
N LEU A 148 -9.62 -18.49 -9.08
CA LEU A 148 -10.65 -17.68 -9.71
C LEU A 148 -11.91 -18.51 -9.95
N ASP A 149 -12.95 -18.30 -9.14
CA ASP A 149 -14.29 -18.88 -9.30
C ASP A 149 -15.11 -18.23 -10.44
N VAL A 150 -14.45 -17.47 -11.33
CA VAL A 150 -15.09 -16.73 -12.40
C VAL A 150 -14.65 -17.27 -13.76
N GLU A 151 -15.58 -17.44 -14.68
CA GLU A 151 -15.27 -17.74 -16.08
C GLU A 151 -14.47 -16.59 -16.67
N LEU A 152 -13.18 -16.85 -16.89
CA LEU A 152 -12.30 -15.90 -17.55
C LEU A 152 -12.59 -15.88 -19.05
N PRO A 153 -12.53 -14.68 -19.67
CA PRO A 153 -12.54 -14.60 -21.12
C PRO A 153 -11.37 -15.40 -21.70
N GLU A 154 -11.57 -16.06 -22.83
CA GLU A 154 -10.51 -16.82 -23.48
C GLU A 154 -9.30 -15.92 -23.79
N PRO A 155 -8.09 -16.35 -23.45
CA PRO A 155 -6.88 -15.60 -23.78
C PRO A 155 -6.74 -15.48 -25.29
N GLN A 156 -6.21 -14.36 -25.76
CA GLN A 156 -5.80 -14.23 -27.16
C GLN A 156 -4.70 -15.23 -27.50
N PRO A 157 -4.58 -15.67 -28.78
CA PRO A 157 -3.68 -16.78 -29.18
C PRO A 157 -2.17 -16.53 -28.98
N ASN A 158 -1.75 -15.32 -28.57
CA ASN A 158 -0.37 -15.03 -28.19
C ASN A 158 -0.16 -15.33 -26.69
N ARG A 159 -0.17 -16.61 -26.34
CA ARG A 159 0.26 -17.06 -25.01
C ARG A 159 1.76 -16.79 -24.84
N VAL A 160 2.10 -16.03 -23.82
CA VAL A 160 3.48 -15.95 -23.35
C VAL A 160 3.79 -17.27 -22.64
N VAL A 161 4.44 -18.16 -23.36
CA VAL A 161 4.98 -19.40 -22.80
C VAL A 161 6.32 -19.05 -22.16
N ASP A 162 6.57 -19.49 -20.94
CA ASP A 162 7.90 -19.36 -20.33
C ASP A 162 8.94 -20.13 -21.18
N GLU A 163 10.22 -19.75 -21.07
CA GLU A 163 11.35 -20.43 -21.73
C GLU A 163 11.41 -21.94 -21.44
N THR A 164 10.69 -22.40 -20.41
CA THR A 164 10.56 -23.82 -20.03
C THR A 164 9.32 -24.52 -20.60
N GLY A 165 8.48 -23.83 -21.40
CA GLY A 165 7.27 -24.40 -22.00
C GLY A 165 6.11 -24.64 -21.01
N SER A 166 6.21 -24.16 -19.77
CA SER A 166 5.15 -24.27 -18.77
C SER A 166 4.13 -23.13 -18.93
N GLU A 167 2.85 -23.45 -18.93
CA GLU A 167 1.78 -22.45 -18.93
C GLU A 167 1.85 -21.65 -17.63
N LYS A 168 1.95 -20.32 -17.74
CA LYS A 168 1.79 -19.45 -16.57
C LYS A 168 0.38 -19.60 -16.02
N ASP A 169 0.27 -20.17 -14.84
CA ASP A 169 -1.02 -20.38 -14.15
C ASP A 169 -1.60 -19.06 -13.59
N ASP A 170 -0.80 -17.97 -13.56
CA ASP A 170 -1.15 -16.68 -13.02
C ASP A 170 -1.73 -15.76 -14.09
N VAL A 171 -2.86 -15.14 -13.80
CA VAL A 171 -3.55 -14.19 -14.67
C VAL A 171 -3.44 -12.80 -14.09
N GLU A 172 -3.12 -11.82 -14.93
CA GLU A 172 -3.15 -10.41 -14.59
C GLU A 172 -4.60 -9.91 -14.64
N ILE A 173 -5.08 -9.44 -13.49
CA ILE A 173 -6.41 -8.84 -13.35
C ILE A 173 -6.22 -7.36 -13.08
N TYR A 174 -6.90 -6.55 -13.89
CA TYR A 174 -6.95 -5.11 -13.73
C TYR A 174 -8.33 -4.74 -13.17
N THR A 175 -8.36 -4.00 -12.04
CA THR A 175 -9.59 -3.41 -11.53
C THR A 175 -9.59 -1.93 -11.87
N CYS A 176 -10.54 -1.54 -12.72
CA CYS A 176 -10.74 -0.16 -13.16
C CYS A 176 -11.82 0.49 -12.29
N ILE A 177 -11.48 1.53 -11.54
CA ILE A 177 -12.36 2.27 -10.64
C ILE A 177 -12.47 3.70 -11.15
N LYS A 178 -13.67 4.16 -11.45
CA LYS A 178 -13.95 5.48 -12.02
C LYS A 178 -15.05 6.21 -11.26
N LEU A 179 -14.86 7.52 -11.04
CA LEU A 179 -15.95 8.38 -10.58
C LEU A 179 -16.77 8.84 -11.80
N ASP A 180 -17.98 8.35 -11.90
CA ASP A 180 -18.92 8.82 -12.93
C ASP A 180 -19.43 10.22 -12.56
N LYS A 181 -19.09 11.22 -13.38
CA LYS A 181 -19.48 12.60 -13.18
C LYS A 181 -20.98 12.83 -13.38
N SER A 182 -21.66 11.98 -14.15
CA SER A 182 -23.08 12.12 -14.46
C SER A 182 -23.97 11.68 -13.30
N THR A 183 -23.61 10.55 -12.67
CA THR A 183 -24.38 9.97 -11.56
C THR A 183 -23.81 10.34 -10.18
N GLY A 184 -22.60 10.86 -10.11
CA GLY A 184 -21.89 11.13 -8.87
C GLY A 184 -21.57 9.86 -8.08
N ARG A 185 -21.44 8.71 -8.74
CA ARG A 185 -21.17 7.43 -8.11
C ARG A 185 -19.83 6.87 -8.56
N TRP A 186 -19.17 6.14 -7.68
CA TRP A 186 -18.05 5.29 -8.04
C TRP A 186 -18.56 4.05 -8.75
N ILE A 187 -17.91 3.68 -9.84
CA ILE A 187 -18.16 2.48 -10.62
C ILE A 187 -16.84 1.76 -10.76
N TRP A 188 -16.82 0.45 -10.52
CA TRP A 188 -15.65 -0.38 -10.79
C TRP A 188 -16.04 -1.70 -11.42
N TYR A 189 -15.10 -2.24 -12.17
CA TYR A 189 -15.19 -3.53 -12.84
C TYR A 189 -13.79 -4.11 -13.03
N GLN A 190 -13.72 -5.39 -13.31
CA GLN A 190 -12.46 -6.09 -13.51
C GLN A 190 -12.30 -6.47 -14.98
N GLU A 191 -11.04 -6.44 -15.43
CA GLU A 191 -10.63 -6.83 -16.78
C GLU A 191 -9.49 -7.84 -16.70
N ALA A 192 -9.54 -8.83 -17.60
CA ALA A 192 -8.47 -9.76 -17.86
C ALA A 192 -8.39 -10.00 -19.38
N PHE A 193 -7.16 -10.09 -19.92
CA PHE A 193 -6.93 -10.29 -21.35
C PHE A 193 -7.64 -9.25 -22.24
N ASP A 194 -7.64 -7.98 -21.82
CA ASP A 194 -8.31 -6.86 -22.50
C ASP A 194 -9.83 -7.01 -22.65
N LYS A 195 -10.45 -7.85 -21.82
CA LYS A 195 -11.89 -8.05 -21.79
C LYS A 195 -12.44 -7.88 -20.38
N VAL A 196 -13.61 -7.28 -20.27
CA VAL A 196 -14.32 -7.15 -18.98
C VAL A 196 -14.78 -8.51 -18.50
N ILE A 197 -14.48 -8.82 -17.24
CA ILE A 197 -14.94 -10.04 -16.59
C ILE A 197 -16.42 -9.89 -16.24
N PRO A 198 -17.30 -10.82 -16.66
CA PRO A 198 -18.73 -10.77 -16.36
C PRO A 198 -18.99 -10.71 -14.85
N ASN A 199 -20.06 -10.04 -14.45
CA ASN A 199 -20.55 -9.95 -13.06
C ASN A 199 -19.61 -9.28 -12.05
N THR A 200 -18.54 -8.61 -12.50
CA THR A 200 -17.60 -7.89 -11.60
C THR A 200 -17.96 -6.42 -11.40
N ARG A 201 -18.95 -5.92 -12.14
CA ARG A 201 -19.34 -4.51 -12.05
C ARG A 201 -20.06 -4.20 -10.75
N SER A 202 -19.57 -3.21 -10.03
CA SER A 202 -20.12 -2.74 -8.76
C SER A 202 -20.12 -1.21 -8.68
N THR A 203 -20.92 -0.66 -7.79
CA THR A 203 -21.05 0.79 -7.62
C THR A 203 -21.12 1.17 -6.15
N ALA A 204 -20.63 2.39 -5.82
CA ALA A 204 -20.77 2.97 -4.50
C ALA A 204 -21.12 4.47 -4.57
N PRO A 205 -21.74 5.04 -3.54
CA PRO A 205 -21.93 6.49 -3.46
C PRO A 205 -20.58 7.24 -3.43
N LYS A 206 -20.57 8.48 -3.89
CA LYS A 206 -19.36 9.32 -3.91
C LYS A 206 -18.66 9.39 -2.55
N ASN A 207 -19.45 9.49 -1.47
CA ASN A 207 -18.95 9.67 -0.10
C ASN A 207 -18.63 8.34 0.62
N ALA A 208 -18.87 7.19 -0.01
CA ALA A 208 -18.67 5.86 0.58
C ALA A 208 -17.94 4.93 -0.39
N SER A 209 -16.85 5.42 -0.96
CA SER A 209 -15.95 4.59 -1.79
C SER A 209 -15.25 3.56 -0.90
N PRO A 210 -15.23 2.28 -1.28
CA PRO A 210 -14.43 1.28 -0.59
C PRO A 210 -12.93 1.38 -0.91
N TRP A 211 -12.55 2.28 -1.82
CA TRP A 211 -11.18 2.50 -2.27
C TRP A 211 -10.64 3.79 -1.68
N LEU A 212 -9.59 3.69 -0.86
CA LEU A 212 -8.97 4.82 -0.18
C LEU A 212 -7.52 4.98 -0.65
N VAL A 213 -7.27 6.03 -1.43
CA VAL A 213 -5.92 6.38 -1.91
C VAL A 213 -5.31 7.40 -0.97
N LEU A 214 -4.29 6.98 -0.24
CA LEU A 214 -3.58 7.77 0.74
C LEU A 214 -2.30 8.37 0.15
N ARG A 215 -2.00 9.61 0.54
CA ARG A 215 -0.73 10.29 0.27
C ARG A 215 -0.09 10.72 1.60
N PHE A 216 1.21 10.60 1.72
CA PHE A 216 1.93 11.03 2.92
C PHE A 216 2.18 12.55 2.89
N ASN A 217 3.04 13.02 1.98
CA ASN A 217 3.22 14.44 1.71
C ASN A 217 2.60 14.75 0.35
N THR A 218 1.73 15.76 0.32
CA THR A 218 1.08 16.20 -0.92
C THR A 218 1.85 17.34 -1.54
N CYS A 219 2.11 17.24 -2.85
CA CYS A 219 2.60 18.34 -3.66
C CYS A 219 1.46 18.84 -4.54
N ASP A 220 1.38 20.15 -4.72
CA ASP A 220 0.35 20.76 -5.55
C ASP A 220 0.57 20.37 -7.03
N GLY A 221 -0.52 20.01 -7.70
CA GLY A 221 -0.49 19.57 -9.09
C GLY A 221 0.05 18.16 -9.35
N GLU A 222 0.45 17.40 -8.31
CA GLU A 222 0.89 16.01 -8.45
C GLU A 222 -0.20 15.01 -8.05
N ASP A 223 -0.35 13.94 -8.82
CA ASP A 223 -1.29 12.85 -8.53
C ASP A 223 -0.81 12.00 -7.35
N TYR A 224 0.51 11.90 -7.17
CA TYR A 224 1.16 11.08 -6.16
C TYR A 224 1.74 11.92 -5.03
N GLY A 225 1.77 11.35 -3.83
CA GLY A 225 2.46 11.93 -2.68
C GLY A 225 3.93 11.52 -2.63
N ARG A 226 4.71 12.22 -1.80
CA ARG A 226 6.13 11.93 -1.57
C ARG A 226 6.33 11.28 -0.20
N GLY A 227 7.22 10.28 -0.16
CA GLY A 227 7.58 9.57 1.06
C GLY A 227 8.74 10.22 1.82
N ARG A 228 8.88 9.85 3.09
CA ARG A 228 10.02 10.31 3.90
C ARG A 228 11.36 9.81 3.38
N VAL A 229 11.41 8.59 2.85
CA VAL A 229 12.66 8.05 2.30
C VAL A 229 13.14 8.88 1.10
N GLU A 230 12.24 9.43 0.32
CA GLU A 230 12.57 10.31 -0.79
C GLU A 230 13.28 11.60 -0.32
N GLU A 231 12.79 12.19 0.77
CA GLU A 231 13.38 13.40 1.36
C GLU A 231 14.80 13.17 1.89
N PHE A 232 15.06 12.00 2.47
CA PHE A 232 16.36 11.66 3.10
C PHE A 232 17.22 10.70 2.26
N LEU A 233 16.89 10.51 0.98
CA LEU A 233 17.57 9.54 0.13
C LEU A 233 19.07 9.84 -0.02
N GLY A 234 19.43 11.11 -0.12
CA GLY A 234 20.84 11.54 -0.20
C GLY A 234 21.64 11.13 1.02
N ASP A 235 21.10 11.38 2.21
CA ASP A 235 21.74 11.04 3.49
C ASP A 235 21.86 9.53 3.68
N LEU A 236 20.80 8.79 3.32
CA LEU A 236 20.80 7.33 3.40
C LEU A 236 21.83 6.69 2.47
N LYS A 237 21.95 7.19 1.23
CA LYS A 237 22.97 6.73 0.27
C LYS A 237 24.37 7.06 0.74
N SER A 238 24.59 8.26 1.30
CA SER A 238 25.87 8.67 1.85
C SER A 238 26.27 7.80 3.03
N LEU A 239 25.34 7.51 3.92
CA LEU A 239 25.56 6.61 5.05
C LEU A 239 25.90 5.18 4.61
N ASP A 240 25.23 4.68 3.60
CA ASP A 240 25.47 3.34 3.05
C ASP A 240 26.86 3.25 2.42
N GLY A 241 27.26 4.23 1.60
CA GLY A 241 28.60 4.31 1.00
C GLY A 241 29.72 4.46 2.03
N LEU A 242 29.51 5.25 3.08
CA LEU A 242 30.47 5.36 4.19
C LEU A 242 30.62 4.04 4.95
N SER A 243 29.49 3.34 5.20
CA SER A 243 29.50 2.03 5.87
C SER A 243 30.24 1.00 5.04
N GLN A 244 30.04 0.97 3.72
CA GLN A 244 30.75 0.14 2.79
C GLN A 244 32.26 0.41 2.85
N SER A 245 32.67 1.67 2.68
CA SER A 245 34.07 2.08 2.68
C SER A 245 34.79 1.73 3.99
N LEU A 246 34.10 1.87 5.13
CA LEU A 246 34.64 1.48 6.44
C LEU A 246 34.87 -0.03 6.54
N ILE A 247 33.92 -0.82 6.12
CA ILE A 247 34.01 -2.30 6.20
C ILE A 247 35.09 -2.81 5.24
N GLU A 248 35.11 -2.32 4.00
CA GLU A 248 36.10 -2.70 2.99
C GLU A 248 37.52 -2.23 3.39
N GLY A 249 37.64 -1.01 3.93
CA GLY A 249 38.88 -0.50 4.45
C GLY A 249 39.43 -1.31 5.63
N ALA A 250 38.57 -1.66 6.58
CA ALA A 250 38.92 -2.53 7.69
C ALA A 250 39.32 -3.94 7.22
N ALA A 251 38.62 -4.50 6.26
CA ALA A 251 38.97 -5.79 5.66
C ALA A 251 40.30 -5.74 4.90
N ALA A 252 40.59 -4.66 4.19
CA ALA A 252 41.88 -4.45 3.52
C ALA A 252 43.02 -4.28 4.52
N ALA A 253 42.82 -3.51 5.59
CA ALA A 253 43.81 -3.31 6.65
C ALA A 253 44.15 -4.59 7.44
N SER A 254 43.21 -5.52 7.52
CA SER A 254 43.41 -6.84 8.16
C SER A 254 44.23 -7.81 7.31
N LYS A 255 44.40 -7.56 6.01
CA LYS A 255 45.18 -8.41 5.10
C LYS A 255 46.65 -8.06 5.21
N VAL A 256 47.49 -9.05 5.56
CA VAL A 256 48.95 -8.89 5.55
C VAL A 256 49.42 -9.10 4.11
N VAL A 257 50.07 -8.06 3.55
CA VAL A 257 50.68 -8.13 2.23
C VAL A 257 52.18 -8.20 2.40
N PHE A 258 52.86 -9.28 1.98
CA PHE A 258 54.29 -9.39 1.96
C PHE A 258 54.83 -8.92 0.59
N LEU A 259 55.69 -7.89 0.65
CA LEU A 259 56.45 -7.47 -0.53
C LEU A 259 57.78 -8.22 -0.53
N VAL A 260 57.97 -9.09 -1.52
CA VAL A 260 59.25 -9.81 -1.68
C VAL A 260 60.05 -9.13 -2.78
N SER A 261 61.28 -8.71 -2.41
CA SER A 261 62.23 -8.15 -3.41
C SER A 261 62.68 -9.28 -4.37
N PRO A 262 62.66 -9.04 -5.66
CA PRO A 262 63.16 -10.04 -6.65
C PRO A 262 64.63 -10.39 -6.54
N SER A 263 65.39 -9.63 -5.73
CA SER A 263 66.82 -9.86 -5.49
C SER A 263 67.13 -10.69 -4.24
N SER A 264 66.15 -11.11 -3.44
CA SER A 264 66.39 -12.01 -2.31
C SER A 264 66.44 -13.44 -2.81
N THR A 265 67.66 -13.90 -3.12
CA THR A 265 67.94 -15.35 -3.27
C THR A 265 68.00 -15.93 -1.86
N THR A 266 67.07 -16.80 -1.55
CA THR A 266 67.18 -17.77 -0.44
C THR A 266 68.03 -18.88 -0.87
#